data_7fd2e2966e3a9ea0494b18b157875197
#
_entry.id   7fd2e2966e3a9ea0494b18b157875197
#
_cell.length_a   1.000
_cell.length_b   1.000
_cell.length_c   1.000
_cell.angle_alpha   90.00
_cell.angle_beta   90.00
_cell.angle_gamma   90.00
#
_symmetry.space_group_name_H-M   'P 1'
#
loop_
_entity.id
_entity.type
_entity.pdbx_description
1 polymer ?
#
loop_
_entity_poly.entity_id
_entity_poly.type
_entity_poly.pdbx_seq_one_letter_code
_entity_poly.pdbx_strand_id
1 'polypeptide(L)'
;MTTRIPCLLLLLMLFLAPAAVAETELPHSHISPTAQQQKNYPRIVLYSVAWCPHCREAKEYLTTHNIPFINKDVELDEQYMKELTETYKSDGVPVIVIGPDRKVLKGFKKEEFEKALKEADGP
;
A
#
# COMPACT_ATOMS: atom_id res chain seq x y z
N MET A 1 -10.23 62.04 51.66
CA MET A 1 -10.97 60.75 51.44
C MET A 1 -10.05 59.74 50.87
N THR A 2 -9.50 58.90 51.70
CA THR A 2 -8.47 57.92 51.34
C THR A 2 -9.16 56.62 50.97
N THR A 3 -9.26 56.36 49.67
CA THR A 3 -9.82 55.09 49.21
C THR A 3 -8.73 54.02 49.33
N ARG A 4 -8.85 53.23 50.38
CA ARG A 4 -8.01 52.04 50.59
C ARG A 4 -8.50 50.97 49.65
N ILE A 5 -7.80 50.77 48.54
CA ILE A 5 -7.97 49.65 47.65
C ILE A 5 -7.47 48.42 48.40
N PRO A 6 -8.31 47.44 48.70
CA PRO A 6 -7.87 46.26 49.42
C PRO A 6 -6.89 45.46 48.56
N CYS A 7 -5.72 45.24 49.15
CA CYS A 7 -4.60 44.46 48.62
C CYS A 7 -4.97 42.99 48.27
N LEU A 8 -6.25 42.64 48.46
CA LEU A 8 -6.79 41.30 48.23
C LEU A 8 -7.07 40.98 46.76
N LEU A 9 -7.19 42.01 45.90
CA LEU A 9 -7.42 41.78 44.46
C LEU A 9 -6.16 41.57 43.66
N LEU A 10 -5.00 41.86 44.23
CA LEU A 10 -3.72 41.68 43.51
C LEU A 10 -3.17 40.24 43.62
N LEU A 11 -3.74 39.44 44.55
CA LEU A 11 -3.26 38.05 44.77
C LEU A 11 -3.99 37.01 43.94
N LEU A 12 -5.04 37.40 43.20
CA LEU A 12 -5.86 36.45 42.43
C LEU A 12 -5.43 36.33 40.97
N MET A 13 -4.45 37.14 40.55
CA MET A 13 -3.98 37.10 39.13
C MET A 13 -2.73 36.26 38.93
N LEU A 14 -2.25 35.54 39.94
CA LEU A 14 -0.98 34.82 39.86
C LEU A 14 -1.11 33.31 39.64
N PHE A 15 -2.33 32.81 39.38
CA PHE A 15 -2.57 31.38 39.21
C PHE A 15 -3.19 30.97 37.88
N LEU A 16 -3.03 31.80 36.83
CA LEU A 16 -3.33 31.35 35.47
C LEU A 16 -2.02 30.99 34.75
N ALA A 17 -1.31 30.01 35.27
CA ALA A 17 -0.31 29.32 34.48
C ALA A 17 -1.05 28.47 33.46
N PRO A 18 -0.82 28.64 32.15
CA PRO A 18 -1.32 27.69 31.20
C PRO A 18 -0.61 26.36 31.46
N ALA A 19 -1.38 25.34 31.77
CA ALA A 19 -0.90 23.98 31.76
C ALA A 19 -0.36 23.73 30.34
N ALA A 20 0.96 23.75 30.19
CA ALA A 20 1.60 23.25 28.99
C ALA A 20 1.24 21.76 28.92
N VAL A 21 0.26 21.43 28.10
CA VAL A 21 0.03 20.05 27.69
C VAL A 21 1.28 19.66 26.95
N ALA A 22 2.17 18.92 27.59
CA ALA A 22 3.24 18.24 26.90
C ALA A 22 2.56 17.20 26.00
N GLU A 23 2.36 17.55 24.74
CA GLU A 23 2.09 16.57 23.70
C GLU A 23 3.30 15.67 23.66
N THR A 24 3.13 14.49 24.25
CA THR A 24 4.07 13.39 24.06
C THR A 24 3.93 12.95 22.61
N GLU A 25 4.62 13.65 21.72
CA GLU A 25 4.82 13.13 20.37
C GLU A 25 5.58 11.81 20.52
N LEU A 26 4.85 10.71 20.35
CA LEU A 26 5.44 9.42 20.08
C LEU A 26 6.39 9.63 18.90
N PRO A 27 7.64 9.15 18.98
CA PRO A 27 8.54 9.22 17.85
C PRO A 27 7.88 8.44 16.71
N HIS A 28 7.24 9.17 15.80
CA HIS A 28 6.91 8.63 14.51
C HIS A 28 8.25 8.27 13.90
N SER A 29 8.58 7.00 13.94
CA SER A 29 9.63 6.46 13.11
C SER A 29 9.21 6.77 11.68
N HIS A 30 9.63 7.92 11.19
CA HIS A 30 9.72 8.15 9.78
C HIS A 30 10.69 7.09 9.27
N ILE A 31 10.15 5.93 8.93
CA ILE A 31 10.77 5.12 7.91
C ILE A 31 10.64 6.00 6.68
N SER A 32 11.61 6.90 6.53
CA SER A 32 11.84 7.54 5.25
C SER A 32 11.97 6.39 4.28
N PRO A 33 11.07 6.23 3.29
CA PRO A 33 11.40 5.37 2.18
C PRO A 33 12.69 6.00 1.65
N THR A 34 13.82 5.35 1.89
CA THR A 34 15.04 5.63 1.15
C THR A 34 14.56 5.83 -0.26
N ALA A 35 14.90 6.98 -0.85
CA ALA A 35 14.59 7.30 -2.23
C ALA A 35 15.37 6.35 -3.15
N GLN A 36 15.12 5.06 -2.99
CA GLN A 36 15.34 4.06 -3.99
C GLN A 36 14.39 4.46 -5.09
N GLN A 37 14.95 4.87 -6.21
CA GLN A 37 14.28 5.19 -7.44
C GLN A 37 13.05 4.28 -7.57
N GLN A 38 11.86 4.82 -7.25
CA GLN A 38 10.61 4.12 -7.48
C GLN A 38 10.50 3.99 -8.99
N LYS A 39 11.01 2.86 -9.49
CA LYS A 39 10.76 2.46 -10.86
C LYS A 39 9.24 2.45 -10.99
N ASN A 40 8.70 3.33 -11.82
CA ASN A 40 7.27 3.40 -12.06
C ASN A 40 6.84 2.12 -12.76
N TYR A 41 6.37 1.16 -11.97
CA TYR A 41 5.81 -0.05 -12.53
C TYR A 41 4.37 0.20 -13.01
N PRO A 42 3.95 -0.38 -14.12
CA PRO A 42 2.54 -0.41 -14.48
C PRO A 42 1.74 -1.16 -13.41
N ARG A 43 0.44 -0.92 -13.35
CA ARG A 43 -0.43 -1.65 -12.43
C ARG A 43 -0.35 -3.14 -12.73
N ILE A 44 -0.05 -3.95 -11.72
CA ILE A 44 0.02 -5.41 -11.81
C ILE A 44 -1.03 -6.02 -10.91
N VAL A 45 -1.84 -6.90 -11.45
CA VAL A 45 -2.84 -7.69 -10.73
C VAL A 45 -2.54 -9.16 -10.88
N LEU A 46 -2.43 -9.86 -9.77
CA LEU A 46 -2.20 -11.30 -9.71
C LEU A 46 -3.46 -12.01 -9.19
N TYR A 47 -4.08 -12.81 -10.03
CA TYR A 47 -5.14 -13.75 -9.61
C TYR A 47 -4.49 -15.05 -9.13
N SER A 48 -4.80 -15.43 -7.91
CA SER A 48 -4.12 -16.55 -7.25
C SER A 48 -5.04 -17.32 -6.30
N VAL A 49 -4.53 -18.45 -5.81
CA VAL A 49 -5.06 -19.16 -4.64
C VAL A 49 -3.92 -19.47 -3.67
N ALA A 50 -4.24 -19.71 -2.41
CA ALA A 50 -3.23 -19.87 -1.36
C ALA A 50 -2.33 -21.11 -1.54
N TRP A 51 -2.88 -22.20 -2.02
CA TRP A 51 -2.20 -23.49 -2.14
C TRP A 51 -1.46 -23.72 -3.46
N CYS A 52 -1.54 -22.81 -4.41
CA CYS A 52 -0.94 -22.94 -5.74
C CYS A 52 0.58 -22.67 -5.71
N PRO A 53 1.44 -23.64 -6.09
CA PRO A 53 2.90 -23.46 -6.10
C PRO A 53 3.37 -22.36 -7.04
N HIS A 54 2.83 -22.29 -8.25
CA HIS A 54 3.19 -21.26 -9.25
C HIS A 54 2.70 -19.85 -8.85
N CYS A 55 1.59 -19.78 -8.11
CA CYS A 55 1.14 -18.51 -7.53
C CYS A 55 2.12 -18.01 -6.46
N ARG A 56 2.65 -18.92 -5.64
CA ARG A 56 3.66 -18.60 -4.64
C ARG A 56 4.95 -18.13 -5.30
N GLU A 57 5.42 -18.84 -6.31
CA GLU A 57 6.60 -18.46 -7.09
C GLU A 57 6.48 -17.04 -7.66
N ALA A 58 5.32 -16.72 -8.25
CA ALA A 58 5.04 -15.37 -8.76
C ALA A 58 5.09 -14.32 -7.64
N LYS A 59 4.45 -14.58 -6.49
CA LYS A 59 4.47 -13.67 -5.33
C LYS A 59 5.87 -13.45 -4.79
N GLU A 60 6.66 -14.51 -4.64
CA GLU A 60 8.04 -14.45 -4.18
C GLU A 60 8.90 -13.62 -5.13
N TYR A 61 8.77 -13.85 -6.43
CA TYR A 61 9.49 -13.08 -7.45
C TYR A 61 9.15 -11.59 -7.37
N LEU A 62 7.87 -11.23 -7.38
CA LEU A 62 7.41 -9.85 -7.32
C LEU A 62 7.88 -9.15 -6.04
N THR A 63 7.79 -9.83 -4.90
CA THR A 63 8.20 -9.30 -3.60
C THR A 63 9.72 -9.10 -3.53
N THR A 64 10.49 -10.08 -3.96
CA THR A 64 11.98 -10.03 -3.93
C THR A 64 12.53 -8.91 -4.82
N HIS A 65 11.85 -8.62 -5.93
CA HIS A 65 12.26 -7.56 -6.85
C HIS A 65 11.61 -6.20 -6.55
N ASN A 66 10.89 -6.08 -5.41
CA ASN A 66 10.16 -4.87 -5.02
C ASN A 66 9.20 -4.37 -6.11
N ILE A 67 8.55 -5.30 -6.81
CA ILE A 67 7.55 -4.99 -7.82
C ILE A 67 6.18 -4.94 -7.15
N PRO A 68 5.50 -3.78 -7.10
CA PRO A 68 4.20 -3.67 -6.48
C PRO A 68 3.13 -4.41 -7.28
N PHE A 69 2.25 -5.13 -6.59
CA PHE A 69 1.15 -5.85 -7.21
C PHE A 69 -0.08 -5.93 -6.30
N ILE A 70 -1.23 -6.13 -6.90
CA ILE A 70 -2.49 -6.37 -6.21
C ILE A 70 -2.77 -7.87 -6.31
N ASN A 71 -2.85 -8.55 -5.16
CA ASN A 71 -3.26 -9.95 -5.11
C ASN A 71 -4.77 -10.07 -5.01
N LYS A 72 -5.37 -10.83 -5.92
CA LYS A 72 -6.78 -11.21 -5.91
C LYS A 72 -6.90 -12.71 -5.71
N ASP A 73 -7.29 -13.11 -4.50
CA ASP A 73 -7.52 -14.52 -4.19
C ASP A 73 -8.91 -14.93 -4.69
N VAL A 74 -8.95 -15.81 -5.67
CA VAL A 74 -10.21 -16.19 -6.34
C VAL A 74 -11.04 -17.21 -5.57
N GLU A 75 -10.48 -17.82 -4.51
CA GLU A 75 -11.25 -18.67 -3.59
C GLU A 75 -11.94 -17.86 -2.49
N LEU A 76 -11.39 -16.69 -2.15
CA LEU A 76 -11.92 -15.84 -1.08
C LEU A 76 -12.97 -14.84 -1.57
N ASP A 77 -12.99 -14.54 -2.86
CA ASP A 77 -13.90 -13.56 -3.44
C ASP A 77 -14.47 -14.04 -4.78
N GLU A 78 -15.77 -14.29 -4.80
CA GLU A 78 -16.50 -14.76 -5.99
C GLU A 78 -16.40 -13.77 -7.16
N GLN A 79 -16.30 -12.47 -6.89
CA GLN A 79 -16.12 -11.47 -7.93
C GLN A 79 -14.79 -11.65 -8.64
N TYR A 80 -13.72 -11.98 -7.91
CA TYR A 80 -12.41 -12.25 -8.51
C TYR A 80 -12.41 -13.52 -9.37
N MET A 81 -13.14 -14.55 -8.93
CA MET A 81 -13.35 -15.74 -9.74
C MET A 81 -14.10 -15.42 -11.03
N LYS A 82 -15.13 -14.59 -10.94
CA LYS A 82 -15.90 -14.15 -12.11
C LYS A 82 -15.05 -13.29 -13.07
N GLU A 83 -14.26 -12.38 -12.56
CA GLU A 83 -13.30 -11.62 -13.39
C GLU A 83 -12.32 -12.56 -14.12
N LEU A 84 -11.77 -13.55 -13.41
CA LEU A 84 -10.85 -14.52 -13.97
C LEU A 84 -11.47 -15.30 -15.13
N THR A 85 -12.67 -15.83 -14.92
CA THR A 85 -13.34 -16.71 -15.90
C THR A 85 -14.02 -15.95 -17.04
N GLU A 86 -14.71 -14.86 -16.72
CA GLU A 86 -15.52 -14.14 -17.72
C GLU A 86 -14.72 -13.09 -18.48
N THR A 87 -13.83 -12.35 -17.79
CA THR A 87 -13.05 -11.28 -18.43
C THR A 87 -11.78 -11.84 -19.07
N TYR A 88 -11.00 -12.62 -18.30
CA TYR A 88 -9.71 -13.12 -18.77
C TYR A 88 -9.78 -14.50 -19.40
N LYS A 89 -10.97 -15.12 -19.42
CA LYS A 89 -11.21 -16.44 -20.03
C LYS A 89 -10.19 -17.48 -19.56
N SER A 90 -9.95 -17.52 -18.25
CA SER A 90 -9.06 -18.48 -17.60
C SER A 90 -9.81 -19.25 -16.53
N ASP A 91 -9.58 -20.54 -16.51
CA ASP A 91 -10.07 -21.48 -15.50
C ASP A 91 -8.97 -21.91 -14.51
N GLY A 92 -7.78 -21.36 -14.67
CA GLY A 92 -6.61 -21.66 -13.84
C GLY A 92 -5.87 -20.44 -13.36
N VAL A 93 -5.05 -20.64 -12.35
CA VAL A 93 -4.19 -19.65 -11.70
C VAL A 93 -2.72 -20.09 -11.77
N PRO A 94 -1.73 -19.18 -11.70
CA PRO A 94 -1.89 -17.73 -11.63
C PRO A 94 -2.27 -17.12 -12.98
N VAL A 95 -2.97 -15.99 -12.91
CA VAL A 95 -3.10 -15.08 -14.05
C VAL A 95 -2.57 -13.72 -13.63
N ILE A 96 -1.68 -13.15 -14.43
CA ILE A 96 -1.06 -11.85 -14.17
C ILE A 96 -1.52 -10.87 -15.24
N VAL A 97 -2.14 -9.77 -14.80
CA VAL A 97 -2.57 -8.68 -15.67
C VAL A 97 -1.65 -7.48 -15.45
N ILE A 98 -1.00 -7.02 -16.51
CA ILE A 98 -0.04 -5.92 -16.50
C ILE A 98 -0.60 -4.73 -17.27
N GLY A 99 -0.64 -3.58 -16.59
CA GLY A 99 -1.24 -2.37 -17.13
C GLY A 99 -2.78 -2.43 -17.16
N PRO A 100 -3.44 -1.46 -17.80
CA PRO A 100 -4.88 -1.50 -17.98
C PRO A 100 -5.22 -2.54 -19.07
N ASP A 101 -5.26 -3.83 -18.70
CA ASP A 101 -5.56 -4.98 -19.57
C ASP A 101 -4.65 -5.12 -20.83
N ARG A 102 -3.45 -4.54 -20.78
CA ARG A 102 -2.52 -4.54 -21.92
C ARG A 102 -1.87 -5.89 -22.14
N LYS A 103 -1.51 -6.58 -21.05
CA LYS A 103 -0.85 -7.89 -21.10
C LYS A 103 -1.46 -8.82 -20.08
N VAL A 104 -1.91 -9.97 -20.53
CA VAL A 104 -2.47 -11.04 -19.68
C VAL A 104 -1.59 -12.28 -19.83
N LEU A 105 -0.95 -12.68 -18.75
CA LEU A 105 -0.14 -13.88 -18.68
C LEU A 105 -0.90 -14.96 -17.94
N LYS A 106 -1.08 -16.10 -18.57
CA LYS A 106 -1.68 -17.30 -17.95
C LYS A 106 -0.56 -18.24 -17.52
N GLY A 107 -0.35 -18.34 -16.22
CA GLY A 107 0.81 -18.95 -15.61
C GLY A 107 1.90 -17.93 -15.27
N PHE A 108 2.96 -18.41 -14.62
CA PHE A 108 4.11 -17.59 -14.29
C PHE A 108 5.38 -18.21 -14.89
N LYS A 109 6.04 -17.42 -15.73
CA LYS A 109 7.40 -17.66 -16.20
C LYS A 109 8.16 -16.34 -16.18
N LYS A 110 9.28 -16.33 -15.52
CA LYS A 110 10.08 -15.13 -15.29
C LYS A 110 10.37 -14.37 -16.57
N GLU A 111 10.84 -15.05 -17.61
CA GLU A 111 11.25 -14.45 -18.88
C GLU A 111 10.06 -13.81 -19.61
N GLU A 112 8.91 -14.49 -19.60
CA GLU A 112 7.68 -13.98 -20.21
C GLU A 112 7.15 -12.76 -19.44
N PHE A 113 7.22 -12.81 -18.09
CA PHE A 113 6.83 -11.70 -17.24
C PHE A 113 7.71 -10.46 -17.45
N GLU A 114 9.04 -10.63 -17.44
CA GLU A 114 9.98 -9.53 -17.67
C GLU A 114 9.81 -8.89 -19.05
N LYS A 115 9.55 -9.71 -20.08
CA LYS A 115 9.26 -9.23 -21.43
C LYS A 115 7.97 -8.43 -21.46
N ALA A 116 6.88 -8.96 -20.88
CA ALA A 116 5.59 -8.29 -20.82
C ALA A 116 5.65 -6.98 -20.03
N LEU A 117 6.46 -6.95 -18.96
CA LEU A 117 6.66 -5.75 -18.15
C LEU A 117 7.35 -4.64 -18.95
N LYS A 118 8.41 -4.97 -19.71
CA LYS A 118 9.10 -4.02 -20.59
C LYS A 118 8.19 -3.48 -21.70
N GLU A 119 7.34 -4.34 -22.27
CA GLU A 119 6.39 -3.94 -23.31
C GLU A 119 5.25 -3.08 -22.77
N ALA A 120 4.87 -3.25 -21.50
CA ALA A 120 3.84 -2.45 -20.85
C ALA A 120 4.35 -1.07 -20.36
N ASP A 121 5.68 -0.94 -20.16
CA ASP A 121 6.34 0.30 -19.72
C ASP A 121 6.68 1.23 -20.92
N GLY A 122 6.46 0.76 -22.14
CA GLY A 122 6.67 1.54 -23.38
C GLY A 122 5.59 2.62 -23.58
N PRO A 123 5.95 3.71 -24.33
CA PRO A 123 5.04 4.84 -24.57
C PRO A 123 3.79 4.45 -25.36
#